data_c30d71bc1d6df019b3fd60134ffecc73
#
_entry.id   c30d71bc1d6df019b3fd60134ffecc73
#
_cell.length_a   1.000
_cell.length_b   1.000
_cell.length_c   1.000
_cell.angle_alpha   90.00
_cell.angle_beta   90.00
_cell.angle_gamma   90.00
#
_symmetry.space_group_name_H-M   'P 1'
#
loop_
_entity.id
_entity.type
_entity.pdbx_description
1 polymer ?
#
loop_
_entity_poly.entity_id
_entity_poly.type
_entity_poly.pdbx_seq_one_letter_code
_entity_poly.pdbx_strand_id
1 'polypeptide(L)'
;KVMDQFKMDLYEDEVFVFTPKGDLFKLAKGATVLDFAFHIHSKLGCKCIGAKVNGKNVQLKQKLNSGDQVEIMTSNTQTPKQDWLNIVTTSKARTKIRQALKEMVARQHAFAKETLERKFKNRKLEYDEATMMRLIKRLGFKNVTEFYQRIADGGLDVNEILDKYVEQQKRDSDTHDEIVYRSAEGYNLQAAQIGRAH
;
A
#
# COMPACT_ATOMS: atom_id res chain seq x y z
N LYS A 1 45.55 17.11 20.27
CA LYS A 1 44.33 17.19 21.11
C LYS A 1 43.05 17.46 20.32
N VAL A 2 43.08 18.37 19.34
CA VAL A 2 41.90 18.65 18.47
C VAL A 2 41.56 17.47 17.56
N MET A 3 42.58 16.77 17.05
CA MET A 3 42.37 15.57 16.25
C MET A 3 41.78 14.40 17.04
N ASP A 4 42.13 14.27 18.30
CA ASP A 4 41.59 13.21 19.17
C ASP A 4 40.11 13.46 19.50
N GLN A 5 39.72 14.70 19.76
CA GLN A 5 38.33 15.12 19.93
C GLN A 5 37.52 14.90 18.65
N PHE A 6 38.10 15.26 17.51
CA PHE A 6 37.46 15.08 16.21
C PHE A 6 37.20 13.57 15.90
N LYS A 7 38.16 12.71 16.23
CA LYS A 7 38.01 11.27 16.12
C LYS A 7 36.93 10.71 17.07
N MET A 8 36.87 11.20 18.30
CA MET A 8 35.84 10.82 19.27
C MET A 8 34.46 11.24 18.81
N ASP A 9 34.30 12.44 18.27
CA ASP A 9 33.02 12.92 17.74
C ASP A 9 32.54 12.08 16.57
N LEU A 10 33.43 11.63 15.68
CA LEU A 10 33.11 10.72 14.60
C LEU A 10 32.63 9.34 15.09
N TYR A 11 33.22 8.84 16.16
CA TYR A 11 32.84 7.56 16.76
C TYR A 11 31.53 7.63 17.57
N GLU A 12 31.21 8.82 18.11
CA GLU A 12 29.97 9.04 18.85
C GLU A 12 28.71 9.00 17.97
N ASP A 13 28.86 9.32 16.67
CA ASP A 13 27.73 9.35 15.72
C ASP A 13 27.48 8.01 15.05
N GLU A 14 28.24 6.98 15.36
CA GLU A 14 28.18 5.68 14.74
C GLU A 14 28.21 4.56 15.79
N VAL A 15 27.54 3.46 15.46
CA VAL A 15 27.61 2.24 16.25
C VAL A 15 28.08 1.08 15.37
N PHE A 16 28.88 0.19 15.97
CA PHE A 16 29.42 -0.98 15.29
C PHE A 16 28.77 -2.23 15.89
N VAL A 17 28.08 -2.99 15.03
CA VAL A 17 27.39 -4.22 15.43
C VAL A 17 27.97 -5.41 14.66
N PHE A 18 27.84 -6.57 15.23
CA PHE A 18 28.34 -7.83 14.67
C PHE A 18 27.18 -8.79 14.38
N THR A 19 27.33 -9.58 13.31
CA THR A 19 26.48 -10.76 13.12
C THR A 19 27.07 -11.95 13.88
N PRO A 20 26.29 -13.04 14.09
CA PRO A 20 26.84 -14.26 14.69
C PRO A 20 28.01 -14.86 13.92
N LYS A 21 28.11 -14.60 12.62
CA LYS A 21 29.22 -15.03 11.77
C LYS A 21 30.48 -14.18 11.94
N GLY A 22 30.39 -13.08 12.69
CA GLY A 22 31.51 -12.17 12.90
C GLY A 22 31.62 -11.03 11.92
N ASP A 23 30.65 -10.84 11.02
CA ASP A 23 30.62 -9.72 10.10
C ASP A 23 30.34 -8.42 10.86
N LEU A 24 31.14 -7.39 10.58
CA LEU A 24 31.04 -6.07 11.21
C LEU A 24 30.24 -5.12 10.34
N PHE A 25 29.28 -4.44 10.94
CA PHE A 25 28.47 -3.41 10.28
C PHE A 25 28.53 -2.11 11.06
N LYS A 26 28.61 -1.02 10.32
CA LYS A 26 28.61 0.33 10.84
C LYS A 26 27.24 0.97 10.59
N LEU A 27 26.59 1.44 11.64
CA LEU A 27 25.29 2.06 11.60
C LEU A 27 25.32 3.45 12.22
N ALA A 28 24.37 4.31 11.86
CA ALA A 28 24.19 5.58 12.52
C ALA A 28 23.77 5.37 13.97
N LYS A 29 24.20 6.25 14.88
CA LYS A 29 23.80 6.22 16.28
C LYS A 29 22.28 6.35 16.38
N GLY A 30 21.67 5.52 17.22
CA GLY A 30 20.22 5.45 17.38
C GLY A 30 19.55 4.47 16.43
N ALA A 31 20.29 3.81 15.54
CA ALA A 31 19.75 2.80 14.65
C ALA A 31 19.10 1.66 15.43
N THR A 32 17.95 1.23 14.95
CA THR A 32 17.18 0.14 15.55
C THR A 32 17.49 -1.19 14.87
N VAL A 33 16.96 -2.26 15.42
CA VAL A 33 17.00 -3.59 14.82
C VAL A 33 16.48 -3.56 13.38
N LEU A 34 15.38 -2.85 13.14
CA LEU A 34 14.78 -2.72 11.81
C LEU A 34 15.70 -1.97 10.84
N ASP A 35 16.34 -0.89 11.29
CA ASP A 35 17.36 -0.18 10.51
C ASP A 35 18.48 -1.13 10.07
N PHE A 36 18.95 -1.96 10.99
CA PHE A 36 20.02 -2.93 10.71
C PHE A 36 19.56 -3.99 9.68
N ALA A 37 18.35 -4.52 9.82
CA ALA A 37 17.81 -5.50 8.89
C ALA A 37 17.76 -4.95 7.46
N PHE A 38 17.28 -3.71 7.28
CA PHE A 38 17.27 -3.05 5.96
C PHE A 38 18.67 -2.67 5.49
N HIS A 39 19.60 -2.42 6.40
CA HIS A 39 21.00 -2.14 6.04
C HIS A 39 21.66 -3.36 5.40
N ILE A 40 21.36 -4.57 5.90
CA ILE A 40 21.90 -5.82 5.35
C ILE A 40 21.28 -6.08 3.98
N HIS A 41 19.95 -6.17 3.90
CA HIS A 41 19.23 -6.42 2.66
C HIS A 41 17.75 -6.05 2.80
N SER A 42 17.16 -5.51 1.74
CA SER A 42 15.75 -5.10 1.73
C SER A 42 14.79 -6.26 2.01
N LYS A 43 15.06 -7.44 1.44
CA LYS A 43 14.21 -8.63 1.68
C LYS A 43 14.25 -9.06 3.14
N LEU A 44 15.42 -9.00 3.75
CA LEU A 44 15.60 -9.32 5.17
C LEU A 44 14.83 -8.32 6.03
N GLY A 45 14.92 -7.02 5.72
CA GLY A 45 14.17 -5.97 6.41
C GLY A 45 12.67 -6.15 6.32
N CYS A 46 12.15 -6.48 5.13
CA CYS A 46 10.71 -6.69 4.91
C CYS A 46 10.15 -7.88 5.70
N LYS A 47 10.96 -8.88 5.98
CA LYS A 47 10.57 -10.10 6.71
C LYS A 47 10.95 -10.07 8.17
N CYS A 48 11.60 -9.01 8.65
CA CYS A 48 12.09 -8.90 10.01
C CYS A 48 10.96 -8.87 11.04
N ILE A 49 11.04 -9.73 12.06
CA ILE A 49 10.09 -9.76 13.18
C ILE A 49 10.72 -9.33 14.49
N GLY A 50 12.03 -9.20 14.52
CA GLY A 50 12.81 -8.86 15.70
C GLY A 50 14.24 -9.31 15.53
N ALA A 51 14.95 -9.41 16.64
CA ALA A 51 16.33 -9.89 16.63
C ALA A 51 16.69 -10.52 17.97
N LYS A 52 17.78 -11.28 17.98
CA LYS A 52 18.48 -11.64 19.20
C LYS A 52 19.69 -10.70 19.33
N VAL A 53 19.70 -9.89 20.36
CA VAL A 53 20.81 -8.99 20.67
C VAL A 53 21.54 -9.57 21.88
N ASN A 54 22.78 -9.97 21.68
CA ASN A 54 23.60 -10.63 22.73
C ASN A 54 22.87 -11.85 23.35
N GLY A 55 22.16 -12.60 22.51
CA GLY A 55 21.41 -13.79 22.92
C GLY A 55 20.01 -13.56 23.48
N LYS A 56 19.56 -12.29 23.59
CA LYS A 56 18.23 -11.93 24.10
C LYS A 56 17.30 -11.51 22.96
N ASN A 57 16.07 -12.00 22.98
CA ASN A 57 15.04 -11.60 22.02
C ASN A 57 14.62 -10.15 22.27
N VAL A 58 14.63 -9.33 21.22
CA VAL A 58 14.24 -7.93 21.25
C VAL A 58 13.31 -7.60 20.10
N GLN A 59 12.57 -6.50 20.25
CA GLN A 59 11.61 -6.03 19.25
C GLN A 59 12.31 -5.20 18.17
N LEU A 60 11.59 -4.91 17.08
CA LEU A 60 12.06 -4.11 15.94
C LEU A 60 12.56 -2.73 16.34
N LYS A 61 11.94 -2.12 17.33
CA LYS A 61 12.25 -0.76 17.81
C LYS A 61 13.48 -0.67 18.72
N GLN A 62 14.06 -1.82 19.10
CA GLN A 62 15.21 -1.84 20.00
C GLN A 62 16.40 -1.13 19.36
N LYS A 63 16.94 -0.12 20.05
CA LYS A 63 18.15 0.59 19.63
C LYS A 63 19.36 -0.29 19.85
N LEU A 64 20.30 -0.23 18.92
CA LEU A 64 21.53 -1.00 18.96
C LEU A 64 22.67 -0.15 19.50
N ASN A 65 23.58 -0.79 20.23
CA ASN A 65 24.79 -0.19 20.79
C ASN A 65 26.02 -0.81 20.17
N SER A 66 27.13 -0.06 20.19
CA SER A 66 28.40 -0.58 19.71
C SER A 66 28.83 -1.82 20.51
N GLY A 67 29.26 -2.83 19.79
CA GLY A 67 29.67 -4.11 20.38
C GLY A 67 28.54 -5.15 20.45
N ASP A 68 27.30 -4.79 20.11
CA ASP A 68 26.20 -5.73 20.12
C ASP A 68 26.36 -6.79 19.04
N GLN A 69 26.11 -8.03 19.39
CA GLN A 69 25.98 -9.15 18.46
C GLN A 69 24.50 -9.31 18.13
N VAL A 70 24.14 -9.08 16.88
CA VAL A 70 22.74 -9.00 16.44
C VAL A 70 22.45 -10.10 15.42
N GLU A 71 21.46 -10.92 15.73
CA GLU A 71 20.92 -11.94 14.83
C GLU A 71 19.51 -11.53 14.44
N ILE A 72 19.31 -11.16 13.18
CA ILE A 72 17.99 -10.77 12.67
C ILE A 72 17.09 -12.00 12.55
N MET A 73 15.91 -11.90 13.11
CA MET A 73 14.88 -12.95 13.02
C MET A 73 13.83 -12.56 12.00
N THR A 74 13.47 -13.50 11.13
CA THR A 74 12.54 -13.28 10.03
C THR A 74 11.37 -14.27 10.06
N SER A 75 10.27 -13.89 9.43
CA SER A 75 9.12 -14.74 9.18
C SER A 75 8.61 -14.55 7.77
N ASN A 76 8.23 -15.63 7.11
CA ASN A 76 7.66 -15.56 5.76
C ASN A 76 6.32 -14.84 5.71
N THR A 77 5.62 -14.76 6.84
CA THR A 77 4.32 -14.08 6.94
C THR A 77 4.43 -12.60 7.25
N GLN A 78 5.63 -12.12 7.58
CA GLN A 78 5.83 -10.71 7.90
C GLN A 78 5.79 -9.84 6.63
N THR A 79 5.14 -8.70 6.75
CA THR A 79 5.06 -7.67 5.71
C THR A 79 5.36 -6.30 6.29
N PRO A 80 5.93 -5.38 5.50
CA PRO A 80 6.15 -4.00 5.96
C PRO A 80 4.85 -3.33 6.37
N LYS A 81 4.93 -2.46 7.37
CA LYS A 81 3.81 -1.69 7.90
C LYS A 81 4.12 -0.20 7.87
N GLN A 82 3.09 0.63 7.76
CA GLN A 82 3.23 2.08 7.77
C GLN A 82 3.91 2.58 9.05
N ASP A 83 3.61 1.94 10.18
CA ASP A 83 4.19 2.27 11.50
C ASP A 83 5.70 2.08 11.56
N TRP A 84 6.26 1.27 10.66
CA TRP A 84 7.71 1.04 10.60
C TRP A 84 8.50 2.31 10.31
N LEU A 85 7.88 3.28 9.63
CA LEU A 85 8.50 4.59 9.38
C LEU A 85 8.77 5.37 10.67
N ASN A 86 8.02 5.07 11.74
CA ASN A 86 8.22 5.68 13.06
C ASN A 86 9.26 4.91 13.90
N ILE A 87 9.60 3.68 13.52
CA ILE A 87 10.56 2.82 14.21
C ILE A 87 11.98 3.11 13.75
N VAL A 88 12.17 3.26 12.42
CA VAL A 88 13.50 3.47 11.83
C VAL A 88 13.98 4.91 12.00
N THR A 89 15.30 5.06 12.09
CA THR A 89 15.96 6.37 12.23
C THR A 89 16.79 6.73 11.00
N THR A 90 17.23 5.75 10.21
CA THR A 90 18.08 5.99 9.05
C THR A 90 17.25 6.32 7.80
N SER A 91 17.79 7.20 6.97
CA SER A 91 17.19 7.57 5.68
C SER A 91 17.11 6.38 4.73
N LYS A 92 18.11 5.51 4.75
CA LYS A 92 18.19 4.31 3.93
C LYS A 92 17.04 3.36 4.23
N ALA A 93 16.79 3.05 5.51
CA ALA A 93 15.69 2.18 5.94
C ALA A 93 14.34 2.81 5.58
N ARG A 94 14.18 4.10 5.82
CA ARG A 94 12.95 4.83 5.52
C ARG A 94 12.60 4.78 4.04
N THR A 95 13.58 5.03 3.17
CA THR A 95 13.41 4.96 1.72
C THR A 95 13.00 3.55 1.27
N LYS A 96 13.69 2.52 1.79
CA LYS A 96 13.40 1.12 1.44
C LYS A 96 12.04 0.67 1.94
N ILE A 97 11.60 1.11 3.12
CA ILE A 97 10.26 0.81 3.65
C ILE A 97 9.19 1.45 2.78
N ARG A 98 9.35 2.73 2.41
CA ARG A 98 8.40 3.42 1.53
C ARG A 98 8.27 2.71 0.18
N GLN A 99 9.38 2.29 -0.39
CA GLN A 99 9.39 1.55 -1.65
C GLN A 99 8.68 0.20 -1.50
N ALA A 100 8.95 -0.54 -0.42
CA ALA A 100 8.32 -1.82 -0.14
C ALA A 100 6.80 -1.70 0.05
N LEU A 101 6.34 -0.66 0.77
CA LEU A 101 4.92 -0.36 0.94
C LEU A 101 4.24 -0.04 -0.38
N LYS A 102 4.89 0.74 -1.23
CA LYS A 102 4.38 1.08 -2.56
C LYS A 102 4.25 -0.16 -3.45
N GLU A 103 5.26 -1.02 -3.45
CA GLU A 103 5.23 -2.29 -4.20
C GLU A 103 4.15 -3.24 -3.68
N MET A 104 3.94 -3.27 -2.37
CA MET A 104 2.89 -4.09 -1.75
C MET A 104 1.50 -3.62 -2.20
N VAL A 105 1.25 -2.32 -2.19
CA VAL A 105 0.00 -1.73 -2.68
C VAL A 105 -0.20 -2.06 -4.16
N ALA A 106 0.84 -1.94 -4.98
CA ALA A 106 0.78 -2.28 -6.41
C ALA A 106 0.44 -3.76 -6.64
N ARG A 107 1.01 -4.66 -5.85
CA ARG A 107 0.68 -6.11 -5.94
C ARG A 107 -0.76 -6.40 -5.51
N GLN A 108 -1.24 -5.78 -4.45
CA GLN A 108 -2.63 -5.90 -4.00
C GLN A 108 -3.59 -5.38 -5.07
N HIS A 109 -3.26 -4.27 -5.70
CA HIS A 109 -4.01 -3.68 -6.81
C HIS A 109 -4.10 -4.64 -7.99
N ALA A 110 -2.97 -5.19 -8.42
CA ALA A 110 -2.90 -6.14 -9.52
C ALA A 110 -3.71 -7.41 -9.22
N PHE A 111 -3.58 -7.96 -8.02
CA PHE A 111 -4.32 -9.14 -7.58
C PHE A 111 -5.83 -8.91 -7.58
N ALA A 112 -6.27 -7.79 -7.02
CA ALA A 112 -7.69 -7.43 -6.95
C ALA A 112 -8.28 -7.22 -8.34
N LYS A 113 -7.56 -6.53 -9.22
CA LYS A 113 -7.95 -6.27 -10.60
C LYS A 113 -8.08 -7.58 -11.39
N GLU A 114 -7.09 -8.45 -11.27
CA GLU A 114 -7.10 -9.78 -11.91
C GLU A 114 -8.29 -10.63 -11.42
N THR A 115 -8.54 -10.63 -10.11
CA THR A 115 -9.67 -11.35 -9.51
C THR A 115 -11.00 -10.85 -10.04
N LEU A 116 -11.17 -9.52 -10.11
CA LEU A 116 -12.38 -8.90 -10.68
C LEU A 116 -12.55 -9.26 -12.16
N GLU A 117 -11.52 -9.11 -12.97
CA GLU A 117 -11.57 -9.42 -14.41
C GLU A 117 -11.96 -10.87 -14.64
N ARG A 118 -11.38 -11.80 -13.90
CA ARG A 118 -11.70 -13.22 -13.98
C ARG A 118 -13.17 -13.49 -13.63
N LYS A 119 -13.68 -12.89 -12.56
CA LYS A 119 -15.08 -13.05 -12.12
C LYS A 119 -16.06 -12.41 -13.11
N PHE A 120 -15.73 -11.24 -13.65
CA PHE A 120 -16.50 -10.62 -14.72
C PHE A 120 -16.62 -11.52 -15.94
N LYS A 121 -15.48 -12.09 -16.36
CA LYS A 121 -15.43 -13.02 -17.49
C LYS A 121 -16.25 -14.29 -17.23
N ASN A 122 -16.19 -14.84 -16.02
CA ASN A 122 -16.96 -16.03 -15.64
C ASN A 122 -18.47 -15.80 -15.70
N ARG A 123 -18.91 -14.59 -15.36
CA ARG A 123 -20.34 -14.20 -15.45
C ARG A 123 -20.72 -13.62 -16.80
N LYS A 124 -19.80 -13.55 -17.77
CA LYS A 124 -20.01 -12.95 -19.10
C LYS A 124 -20.46 -11.48 -19.02
N LEU A 125 -19.94 -10.74 -18.05
CA LEU A 125 -20.18 -9.32 -17.87
C LEU A 125 -19.08 -8.51 -18.53
N GLU A 126 -19.44 -7.43 -19.20
CA GLU A 126 -18.48 -6.45 -19.69
C GLU A 126 -18.05 -5.53 -18.56
N TYR A 127 -16.73 -5.32 -18.43
CA TYR A 127 -16.17 -4.39 -17.48
C TYR A 127 -16.14 -2.99 -18.09
N ASP A 128 -16.94 -2.09 -17.54
CA ASP A 128 -16.90 -0.67 -17.86
C ASP A 128 -16.29 0.10 -16.69
N GLU A 129 -15.17 0.74 -16.93
CA GLU A 129 -14.43 1.47 -15.91
C GLU A 129 -15.26 2.59 -15.28
N ALA A 130 -16.01 3.34 -16.07
CA ALA A 130 -16.84 4.43 -15.58
C ALA A 130 -17.95 3.93 -14.64
N THR A 131 -18.61 2.82 -14.98
CA THR A 131 -19.63 2.19 -14.13
C THR A 131 -19.01 1.70 -12.83
N MET A 132 -17.84 1.07 -12.89
CA MET A 132 -17.13 0.59 -11.69
C MET A 132 -16.73 1.75 -10.79
N MET A 133 -16.25 2.86 -11.34
CA MET A 133 -15.87 4.04 -10.56
C MET A 133 -17.09 4.64 -9.84
N ARG A 134 -18.24 4.70 -10.49
CA ARG A 134 -19.49 5.14 -9.86
C ARG A 134 -19.92 4.22 -8.74
N LEU A 135 -19.79 2.91 -8.92
CA LEU A 135 -20.07 1.92 -7.89
C LEU A 135 -19.14 2.08 -6.68
N ILE A 136 -17.84 2.22 -6.90
CA ILE A 136 -16.84 2.40 -5.84
C ILE A 136 -17.17 3.63 -5.00
N LYS A 137 -17.51 4.74 -5.65
CA LYS A 137 -17.91 5.98 -4.99
C LYS A 137 -19.18 5.80 -4.17
N ARG A 138 -20.18 5.10 -4.72
CA ARG A 138 -21.45 4.81 -4.05
C ARG A 138 -21.27 3.92 -2.82
N LEU A 139 -20.32 2.99 -2.86
CA LEU A 139 -19.99 2.13 -1.72
C LEU A 139 -19.27 2.87 -0.58
N GLY A 140 -18.89 4.12 -0.80
CA GLY A 140 -18.29 4.97 0.22
C GLY A 140 -16.76 4.90 0.28
N PHE A 141 -16.10 4.31 -0.69
CA PHE A 141 -14.64 4.27 -0.73
C PHE A 141 -14.08 5.62 -1.20
N LYS A 142 -13.04 6.08 -0.56
CA LYS A 142 -12.38 7.36 -0.86
C LYS A 142 -11.67 7.34 -2.21
N ASN A 143 -11.11 6.19 -2.57
CA ASN A 143 -10.37 5.99 -3.80
C ASN A 143 -10.37 4.51 -4.22
N VAL A 144 -9.90 4.26 -5.43
CA VAL A 144 -9.82 2.93 -6.02
C VAL A 144 -8.86 2.04 -5.26
N THR A 145 -7.78 2.60 -4.73
CA THR A 145 -6.77 1.88 -3.97
C THR A 145 -7.37 1.23 -2.72
N GLU A 146 -8.17 1.96 -1.97
CA GLU A 146 -8.86 1.43 -0.78
C GLU A 146 -9.80 0.27 -1.15
N PHE A 147 -10.55 0.41 -2.24
CA PHE A 147 -11.42 -0.63 -2.76
C PHE A 147 -10.66 -1.91 -3.11
N TYR A 148 -9.56 -1.78 -3.86
CA TYR A 148 -8.75 -2.93 -4.24
C TYR A 148 -8.03 -3.58 -3.06
N GLN A 149 -7.59 -2.80 -2.09
CA GLN A 149 -7.00 -3.34 -0.86
C GLN A 149 -8.01 -4.19 -0.08
N ARG A 150 -9.27 -3.75 0.01
CA ARG A 150 -10.34 -4.49 0.67
C ARG A 150 -10.68 -5.80 -0.04
N ILE A 151 -10.59 -5.82 -1.35
CA ILE A 151 -10.74 -7.06 -2.14
C ILE A 151 -9.57 -7.99 -1.87
N ALA A 152 -8.34 -7.49 -1.89
CA ALA A 152 -7.13 -8.27 -1.71
C ALA A 152 -7.04 -8.91 -0.32
N ASP A 153 -7.49 -8.22 0.72
CA ASP A 153 -7.47 -8.73 2.10
C ASP A 153 -8.68 -9.60 2.46
N GLY A 154 -9.62 -9.78 1.52
CA GLY A 154 -10.81 -10.59 1.73
C GLY A 154 -11.93 -9.88 2.48
N GLY A 155 -11.82 -8.57 2.72
CA GLY A 155 -12.83 -7.76 3.40
C GLY A 155 -14.07 -7.47 2.59
N LEU A 156 -14.04 -7.73 1.27
CA LEU A 156 -15.18 -7.60 0.37
C LEU A 156 -15.40 -8.90 -0.39
N ASP A 157 -16.66 -9.33 -0.47
CA ASP A 157 -17.05 -10.47 -1.31
C ASP A 157 -17.20 -10.00 -2.77
N VAL A 158 -16.37 -10.55 -3.65
CA VAL A 158 -16.35 -10.20 -5.08
C VAL A 158 -17.71 -10.51 -5.75
N ASN A 159 -18.38 -11.57 -5.32
CA ASN A 159 -19.72 -11.93 -5.87
C ASN A 159 -20.77 -10.86 -5.54
N GLU A 160 -20.74 -10.31 -4.32
CA GLU A 160 -21.60 -9.19 -3.95
C GLU A 160 -21.29 -7.93 -4.76
N ILE A 161 -20.01 -7.67 -5.02
CA ILE A 161 -19.59 -6.54 -5.86
C ILE A 161 -20.14 -6.68 -7.26
N LEU A 162 -20.08 -7.87 -7.83
CA LEU A 162 -20.63 -8.15 -9.16
C LEU A 162 -22.15 -7.94 -9.22
N ASP A 163 -22.87 -8.36 -8.20
CA ASP A 163 -24.32 -8.14 -8.09
C ASP A 163 -24.62 -6.63 -8.04
N LYS A 164 -23.88 -5.89 -7.24
CA LYS A 164 -24.00 -4.42 -7.13
C LYS A 164 -23.58 -3.70 -8.41
N TYR A 165 -22.63 -4.25 -9.14
CA TYR A 165 -22.23 -3.74 -10.45
C TYR A 165 -23.37 -3.85 -11.47
N VAL A 166 -24.05 -4.98 -11.51
CA VAL A 166 -25.23 -5.19 -12.38
C VAL A 166 -26.33 -4.19 -12.04
N GLU A 167 -26.60 -3.97 -10.75
CA GLU A 167 -27.57 -2.96 -10.30
C GLU A 167 -27.16 -1.55 -10.76
N GLN A 168 -25.88 -1.23 -10.68
CA GLN A 168 -25.35 0.07 -11.11
C GLN A 168 -25.51 0.25 -12.62
N GLN A 169 -25.27 -0.76 -13.42
CA GLN A 169 -25.49 -0.73 -14.85
C GLN A 169 -26.96 -0.42 -15.19
N LYS A 170 -27.90 -1.06 -14.51
CA LYS A 170 -29.32 -0.81 -14.69
C LYS A 170 -29.69 0.63 -14.37
N ARG A 171 -29.22 1.15 -13.25
CA ARG A 171 -29.45 2.56 -12.86
C ARG A 171 -28.89 3.54 -13.87
N ASP A 172 -27.70 3.27 -14.39
CA ASP A 172 -27.06 4.13 -15.39
C ASP A 172 -27.86 4.12 -16.71
N SER A 173 -28.36 2.96 -17.12
CA SER A 173 -29.22 2.82 -18.31
C SER A 173 -30.53 3.58 -18.14
N ASP A 174 -31.22 3.38 -17.02
CA ASP A 174 -32.49 4.04 -16.72
C ASP A 174 -32.35 5.57 -16.71
N THR A 175 -31.28 6.07 -16.08
CA THR A 175 -30.97 7.51 -16.03
C THR A 175 -30.68 8.06 -17.43
N HIS A 176 -29.93 7.30 -18.24
CA HIS A 176 -29.60 7.70 -19.60
C HIS A 176 -30.87 7.78 -20.47
N ASP A 177 -31.73 6.79 -20.41
CA ASP A 177 -32.99 6.74 -21.15
C ASP A 177 -33.91 7.90 -20.74
N GLU A 178 -33.98 8.22 -19.45
CA GLU A 178 -34.75 9.36 -18.95
C GLU A 178 -34.23 10.71 -19.47
N ILE A 179 -32.93 10.89 -19.51
CA ILE A 179 -32.29 12.12 -20.06
C ILE A 179 -32.57 12.24 -21.54
N VAL A 180 -32.44 11.17 -22.31
CA VAL A 180 -32.72 11.17 -23.76
C VAL A 180 -34.18 11.49 -24.02
N TYR A 181 -35.10 10.90 -23.25
CA TYR A 181 -36.54 11.17 -23.36
C TYR A 181 -36.87 12.64 -23.09
N ARG A 182 -36.36 13.22 -22.01
CA ARG A 182 -36.54 14.66 -21.67
C ARG A 182 -35.99 15.58 -22.74
N SER A 183 -34.85 15.26 -23.31
CA SER A 183 -34.23 16.04 -24.39
C SER A 183 -35.09 16.02 -25.67
N ALA A 184 -35.63 14.85 -26.02
CA ALA A 184 -36.52 14.67 -27.16
C ALA A 184 -37.84 15.45 -26.98
N GLU A 185 -38.42 15.41 -25.78
CA GLU A 185 -39.62 16.16 -25.42
C GLU A 185 -39.41 17.68 -25.53
N GLY A 186 -38.30 18.17 -24.99
CA GLY A 186 -37.91 19.59 -25.08
C GLY A 186 -37.73 20.06 -26.51
N TYR A 187 -37.14 19.22 -27.36
CA TYR A 187 -36.99 19.51 -28.81
C TYR A 187 -38.33 19.58 -29.51
N ASN A 188 -39.26 18.67 -29.26
CA ASN A 188 -40.60 18.66 -29.86
C ASN A 188 -41.41 19.89 -29.42
N LEU A 189 -41.33 20.33 -28.18
CA LEU A 189 -41.99 21.50 -27.66
C LEU A 189 -41.47 22.79 -28.35
N GLN A 190 -40.16 22.91 -28.56
CA GLN A 190 -39.55 24.04 -29.27
C GLN A 190 -39.99 24.09 -30.74
N ALA A 191 -40.01 22.96 -31.42
CA ALA A 191 -40.47 22.88 -32.80
C ALA A 191 -41.96 23.26 -32.94
N ALA A 192 -42.80 22.85 -31.99
CA ALA A 192 -44.22 23.21 -31.96
C ALA A 192 -44.42 24.71 -31.70
N GLN A 193 -43.62 25.36 -30.86
CA GLN A 193 -43.67 26.81 -30.63
C GLN A 193 -43.25 27.62 -31.85
N ILE A 194 -42.21 27.19 -32.57
CA ILE A 194 -41.73 27.83 -33.80
C ILE A 194 -42.81 27.72 -34.90
N GLY A 195 -43.48 26.59 -35.01
CA GLY A 195 -44.58 26.35 -35.96
C GLY A 195 -45.83 27.23 -35.73
N ARG A 196 -46.07 27.66 -34.49
CA ARG A 196 -47.19 28.57 -34.12
C ARG A 196 -46.92 30.03 -34.37
N ALA A 197 -45.67 30.45 -34.50
CA ALA A 197 -45.26 31.83 -34.75
C ALA A 197 -45.42 32.26 -36.23
N HIS A 198 -45.73 31.33 -37.11
CA HIS A 198 -46.09 31.54 -38.52
C HIS A 198 -47.56 31.29 -38.77
#